data_cf4660177113d912db9210ab7ac34010
#
_entry.id   cf4660177113d912db9210ab7ac34010
#
_cell.length_a   1.000
_cell.length_b   1.000
_cell.length_c   1.000
_cell.angle_alpha   90.00
_cell.angle_beta   90.00
_cell.angle_gamma   90.00
#
_symmetry.space_group_name_H-M   'P 1'
#
loop_
_entity.id
_entity.type
_entity.pdbx_description
1 polymer ?
#
loop_
_entity_poly.entity_id
_entity_poly.type
_entity_poly.pdbx_seq_one_letter_code
_entity_poly.pdbx_strand_id
1 'polypeptide(L)'
;MKIPSGFLCDARRLLGRIHYTRSKIPIQTHILATLDSQGITLAVADGGLWLETRTEAPPEPCEAQTFLIPVEAMAAAIRADKGTSVTFTPRGPCKRRELRLTAVCGGIQGESVHPTLDAGEFVVRPVIEGTCTTVPARTMESLAVVAGCASTEPTRPLLNGVLFNPEEGGHLIATNGRLLANTPAVVPSQKFILPNAAAHVLAHPDFTGREVEVTLPRNPDDLRAAFRSGNHLLISTIIAGDYPNFREAIPADVPELVTIAGERRPAVIAWLRSLPDTGAVLHLTWEKRGQLTLTHRSRSSAAAVLRVPVEIQGNPPLIAFNPRLLADALEIGSTLCLRDSLTPGICRHPGGRFCVIMPLRCEFTPEEIARSTRASAEHAA
;
A
#
# COMPACT_ATOMS: atom_id res chain seq x y z
N MET A 1 -25.95 19.35 10.68
CA MET A 1 -24.52 19.23 11.07
C MET A 1 -23.68 20.16 10.20
N LYS A 2 -22.78 20.94 10.79
CA LYS A 2 -21.78 21.75 10.05
C LYS A 2 -20.42 21.05 10.13
N ILE A 3 -19.78 20.83 9.00
CA ILE A 3 -18.48 20.14 8.93
C ILE A 3 -17.47 21.08 8.25
N PRO A 4 -16.28 21.32 8.83
CA PRO A 4 -15.24 22.15 8.23
C PRO A 4 -14.81 21.59 6.87
N SER A 5 -14.68 22.45 5.86
CA SER A 5 -14.28 22.04 4.49
C SER A 5 -12.88 21.39 4.45
N GLY A 6 -11.94 21.87 5.27
CA GLY A 6 -10.62 21.28 5.40
C GLY A 6 -10.68 19.82 5.88
N PHE A 7 -11.46 19.56 6.95
CA PHE A 7 -11.64 18.20 7.47
C PHE A 7 -12.27 17.26 6.42
N LEU A 8 -13.26 17.74 5.65
CA LEU A 8 -13.86 16.95 4.57
C LEU A 8 -12.84 16.58 3.48
N CYS A 9 -11.94 17.50 3.12
CA CYS A 9 -10.88 17.24 2.15
C CYS A 9 -9.90 16.18 2.65
N ASP A 10 -9.44 16.28 3.90
CA ASP A 10 -8.51 15.32 4.49
C ASP A 10 -9.17 13.96 4.71
N ALA A 11 -10.40 13.94 5.25
CA ALA A 11 -11.19 12.73 5.39
C ALA A 11 -11.39 12.02 4.03
N ARG A 12 -11.68 12.78 2.96
CA ARG A 12 -11.86 12.20 1.61
C ARG A 12 -10.60 11.51 1.09
N ARG A 13 -9.41 12.06 1.38
CA ARG A 13 -8.13 11.44 0.97
C ARG A 13 -7.91 10.10 1.69
N LEU A 14 -8.14 10.08 2.99
CA LEU A 14 -7.96 8.87 3.80
C LEU A 14 -9.07 7.83 3.51
N LEU A 15 -10.34 8.20 3.67
CA LEU A 15 -11.47 7.29 3.50
C LEU A 15 -11.60 6.76 2.07
N GLY A 16 -11.11 7.51 1.08
CA GLY A 16 -11.07 7.10 -0.31
C GLY A 16 -10.19 5.87 -0.59
N ARG A 17 -9.41 5.41 0.39
CA ARG A 17 -8.60 4.19 0.27
C ARG A 17 -9.43 2.90 0.28
N ILE A 18 -10.59 2.90 0.95
CA ILE A 18 -11.49 1.75 1.03
C ILE A 18 -12.90 2.06 0.55
N HIS A 19 -13.15 3.30 0.16
CA HIS A 19 -14.48 3.72 -0.24
C HIS A 19 -14.72 3.47 -1.74
N TYR A 20 -15.85 2.84 -2.06
CA TYR A 20 -16.23 2.52 -3.43
C TYR A 20 -17.12 3.59 -4.05
N THR A 21 -16.68 4.18 -5.17
CA THR A 21 -17.52 5.10 -5.97
C THR A 21 -18.59 4.36 -6.77
N ARG A 22 -18.38 3.06 -7.01
CA ARG A 22 -19.30 2.19 -7.76
C ARG A 22 -19.31 0.82 -7.11
N SER A 23 -20.18 0.60 -6.14
CA SER A 23 -20.44 -0.73 -5.55
C SER A 23 -21.82 -1.22 -5.92
N LYS A 24 -21.97 -2.55 -6.04
CA LYS A 24 -23.28 -3.21 -6.13
C LYS A 24 -24.03 -3.23 -4.78
N ILE A 25 -23.32 -2.93 -3.69
CA ILE A 25 -23.86 -2.84 -2.33
C ILE A 25 -24.01 -1.34 -2.01
N PRO A 26 -25.24 -0.80 -1.99
CA PRO A 26 -25.47 0.64 -1.89
C PRO A 26 -24.83 1.29 -0.67
N ILE A 27 -24.81 0.60 0.48
CA ILE A 27 -24.27 1.14 1.73
C ILE A 27 -22.77 1.45 1.64
N GLN A 28 -22.01 0.72 0.82
CA GLN A 28 -20.58 0.95 0.60
C GLN A 28 -20.28 2.23 -0.19
N THR A 29 -21.31 2.84 -0.80
CA THR A 29 -21.16 4.15 -1.48
C THR A 29 -21.48 5.32 -0.56
N HIS A 30 -21.60 5.09 0.73
CA HIS A 30 -21.95 6.08 1.73
C HIS A 30 -20.90 6.18 2.83
N ILE A 31 -20.77 7.37 3.41
CA ILE A 31 -19.90 7.69 4.54
C ILE A 31 -20.81 7.93 5.74
N LEU A 32 -20.60 7.22 6.83
CA LEU A 32 -21.30 7.47 8.08
C LEU A 32 -20.71 8.74 8.72
N ALA A 33 -21.59 9.72 8.99
CA ALA A 33 -21.24 10.92 9.71
C ALA A 33 -21.94 10.92 11.06
N THR A 34 -21.18 11.01 12.14
CA THR A 34 -21.69 11.08 13.52
C THR A 34 -21.14 12.33 14.20
N LEU A 35 -22.01 13.11 14.84
CA LEU A 35 -21.65 14.22 15.73
C LEU A 35 -22.02 13.81 17.14
N ASP A 36 -21.11 13.90 18.06
CA ASP A 36 -21.28 13.67 19.48
C ASP A 36 -20.46 14.69 20.30
N SER A 37 -20.47 14.54 21.62
CA SER A 37 -19.69 15.39 22.53
C SER A 37 -18.17 15.29 22.32
N GLN A 38 -17.70 14.29 21.59
CA GLN A 38 -16.30 14.04 21.29
C GLN A 38 -15.85 14.60 19.93
N GLY A 39 -16.78 15.08 19.11
CA GLY A 39 -16.48 15.65 17.79
C GLY A 39 -17.28 15.04 16.66
N ILE A 40 -16.84 15.33 15.45
CA ILE A 40 -17.44 14.78 14.22
C ILE A 40 -16.59 13.60 13.78
N THR A 41 -17.21 12.44 13.66
CA THR A 41 -16.61 11.23 13.10
C THR A 41 -17.14 10.97 11.70
N LEU A 42 -16.27 10.72 10.75
CA LEU A 42 -16.60 10.20 9.42
C LEU A 42 -16.03 8.80 9.29
N ALA A 43 -16.86 7.84 8.93
CA ALA A 43 -16.45 6.45 8.81
C ALA A 43 -16.94 5.80 7.51
N VAL A 44 -16.14 4.85 7.02
CA VAL A 44 -16.48 3.95 5.90
C VAL A 44 -16.21 2.52 6.31
N ALA A 45 -16.94 1.59 5.70
CA ALA A 45 -16.79 0.17 5.97
C ALA A 45 -16.87 -0.64 4.68
N ASP A 46 -16.07 -1.70 4.62
CA ASP A 46 -16.06 -2.68 3.53
C ASP A 46 -15.79 -4.08 4.10
N GLY A 47 -16.81 -4.91 4.14
CA GLY A 47 -16.78 -6.35 4.46
C GLY A 47 -15.85 -6.82 5.59
N GLY A 48 -14.60 -6.42 5.58
CA GLY A 48 -13.56 -6.74 6.56
C GLY A 48 -12.85 -5.53 7.14
N LEU A 49 -13.17 -4.31 6.67
CA LEU A 49 -12.51 -3.08 7.08
C LEU A 49 -13.50 -2.06 7.64
N TRP A 50 -13.09 -1.38 8.69
CA TRP A 50 -13.70 -0.16 9.21
C TRP A 50 -12.63 0.91 9.29
N LEU A 51 -12.83 2.05 8.64
CA LEU A 51 -11.91 3.18 8.70
C LEU A 51 -12.66 4.43 9.12
N GLU A 52 -12.20 5.07 10.17
CA GLU A 52 -12.78 6.33 10.66
C GLU A 52 -11.73 7.41 10.88
N THR A 53 -12.16 8.63 10.74
CA THR A 53 -11.41 9.82 11.13
C THR A 53 -12.31 10.76 11.92
N ARG A 54 -11.74 11.46 12.91
CA ARG A 54 -12.49 12.30 13.84
C ARG A 54 -11.89 13.71 13.88
N THR A 55 -12.75 14.72 14.08
CA THR A 55 -12.31 16.07 14.48
C THR A 55 -12.07 16.11 15.99
N GLU A 56 -11.52 17.21 16.46
CA GLU A 56 -11.57 17.55 17.90
C GLU A 56 -13.00 17.79 18.35
N ALA A 57 -13.24 17.70 19.66
CA ALA A 57 -14.54 17.96 20.27
C ALA A 57 -15.03 19.38 19.94
N PRO A 58 -16.33 19.58 19.70
CA PRO A 58 -16.88 20.90 19.50
C PRO A 58 -16.74 21.73 20.79
N PRO A 59 -16.55 23.05 20.68
CA PRO A 59 -16.39 23.91 21.84
C PRO A 59 -17.67 24.07 22.69
N GLU A 60 -18.82 23.74 22.11
CA GLU A 60 -20.13 23.84 22.78
C GLU A 60 -20.85 22.49 22.76
N PRO A 61 -21.69 22.20 23.79
CA PRO A 61 -22.53 21.01 23.77
C PRO A 61 -23.44 21.00 22.55
N CYS A 62 -23.51 19.85 21.86
CA CYS A 62 -24.32 19.69 20.68
C CYS A 62 -25.21 18.43 20.79
N GLU A 63 -26.37 18.47 20.15
CA GLU A 63 -27.21 17.30 20.00
C GLU A 63 -26.53 16.25 19.11
N ALA A 64 -26.56 15.01 19.54
CA ALA A 64 -26.02 13.91 18.76
C ALA A 64 -26.78 13.77 17.43
N GLN A 65 -26.05 13.67 16.33
CA GLN A 65 -26.61 13.51 14.99
C GLN A 65 -25.87 12.40 14.27
N THR A 66 -26.61 11.54 13.58
CA THR A 66 -26.04 10.48 12.76
C THR A 66 -26.80 10.39 11.44
N PHE A 67 -26.09 10.39 10.32
CA PHE A 67 -26.66 10.23 8.98
C PHE A 67 -25.58 9.75 8.00
N LEU A 68 -26.02 9.36 6.80
CA LEU A 68 -25.15 8.90 5.73
C LEU A 68 -24.92 10.00 4.68
N ILE A 69 -23.68 10.19 4.28
CA ILE A 69 -23.27 11.10 3.22
C ILE A 69 -22.97 10.25 1.97
N PRO A 70 -23.78 10.35 0.90
CA PRO A 70 -23.44 9.73 -0.38
C PRO A 70 -22.11 10.25 -0.94
N VAL A 71 -21.40 9.44 -1.68
CA VAL A 71 -20.13 9.81 -2.31
C VAL A 71 -20.25 11.04 -3.21
N GLU A 72 -21.34 11.16 -3.92
CA GLU A 72 -21.62 12.31 -4.79
C GLU A 72 -21.76 13.60 -3.96
N ALA A 73 -22.42 13.54 -2.80
CA ALA A 73 -22.53 14.66 -1.87
C ALA A 73 -21.17 15.00 -1.28
N MET A 74 -20.33 14.01 -0.93
CA MET A 74 -18.97 14.24 -0.47
C MET A 74 -18.11 14.88 -1.57
N ALA A 75 -18.24 14.43 -2.82
CA ALA A 75 -17.53 15.00 -3.97
C ALA A 75 -17.94 16.46 -4.25
N ALA A 76 -19.18 16.85 -3.97
CA ALA A 76 -19.64 18.23 -4.02
C ALA A 76 -19.09 19.04 -2.84
N ALA A 77 -19.12 18.48 -1.63
CA ALA A 77 -18.71 19.13 -0.39
C ALA A 77 -17.23 19.54 -0.38
N ILE A 78 -16.34 18.72 -0.92
CA ILE A 78 -14.89 19.03 -0.98
C ILE A 78 -14.53 20.18 -1.94
N ARG A 79 -15.50 20.66 -2.76
CA ARG A 79 -15.32 21.84 -3.61
C ARG A 79 -15.60 23.15 -2.89
N ALA A 80 -16.09 23.09 -1.64
CA ALA A 80 -16.32 24.27 -0.82
C ALA A 80 -15.02 25.05 -0.58
N ASP A 81 -15.15 26.37 -0.44
CA ASP A 81 -14.02 27.25 -0.20
C ASP A 81 -13.29 26.87 1.08
N LYS A 82 -11.96 26.95 1.03
CA LYS A 82 -11.13 26.67 2.21
C LYS A 82 -11.48 27.60 3.36
N GLY A 83 -11.51 27.06 4.58
CA GLY A 83 -11.85 27.81 5.78
C GLY A 83 -13.35 28.03 6.00
N THR A 84 -14.21 27.54 5.10
CA THR A 84 -15.67 27.54 5.30
C THR A 84 -16.15 26.22 5.93
N SER A 85 -17.42 26.15 6.25
CA SER A 85 -18.09 24.91 6.68
C SER A 85 -19.18 24.54 5.70
N VAL A 86 -19.31 23.24 5.47
CA VAL A 86 -20.40 22.65 4.70
C VAL A 86 -21.50 22.21 5.66
N THR A 87 -22.72 22.58 5.38
CA THR A 87 -23.90 22.20 6.18
C THR A 87 -24.60 21.02 5.54
N PHE A 88 -24.78 19.94 6.29
CA PHE A 88 -25.56 18.77 5.92
C PHE A 88 -26.83 18.73 6.73
N THR A 89 -27.98 18.61 6.06
CA THR A 89 -29.31 18.57 6.68
C THR A 89 -30.06 17.36 6.13
N PRO A 90 -30.20 16.27 6.93
CA PRO A 90 -31.01 15.13 6.54
C PRO A 90 -32.49 15.53 6.51
N ARG A 91 -33.25 15.02 5.54
CA ARG A 91 -34.69 15.28 5.33
C ARG A 91 -35.43 14.03 4.89
N GLY A 92 -36.75 14.06 5.05
CA GLY A 92 -37.63 13.03 4.53
C GLY A 92 -37.85 11.83 5.46
N PRO A 93 -38.93 11.06 5.21
CA PRO A 93 -39.26 9.84 5.95
C PRO A 93 -38.35 8.69 5.53
N CYS A 94 -38.29 7.62 6.34
CA CYS A 94 -37.36 6.47 6.13
C CYS A 94 -37.34 5.88 4.71
N LYS A 95 -38.43 6.00 3.95
CA LYS A 95 -38.53 5.45 2.57
C LYS A 95 -38.05 6.39 1.46
N ARG A 96 -37.81 7.68 1.76
CA ARG A 96 -37.34 8.71 0.81
C ARG A 96 -36.41 9.69 1.56
N ARG A 97 -35.29 9.20 2.04
CA ARG A 97 -34.32 10.06 2.71
C ARG A 97 -33.51 10.85 1.71
N GLU A 98 -33.37 12.12 2.00
CA GLU A 98 -32.56 13.05 1.21
C GLU A 98 -31.60 13.77 2.14
N LEU A 99 -30.40 14.05 1.64
CA LEU A 99 -29.41 14.87 2.30
C LEU A 99 -29.28 16.18 1.54
N ARG A 100 -29.68 17.29 2.16
CA ARG A 100 -29.40 18.62 1.64
C ARG A 100 -28.00 19.02 2.05
N LEU A 101 -27.22 19.46 1.09
CA LEU A 101 -25.89 20.02 1.27
C LEU A 101 -25.93 21.51 0.92
N THR A 102 -25.42 22.35 1.81
CA THR A 102 -25.25 23.80 1.59
C THR A 102 -23.78 24.12 1.78
N ALA A 103 -23.15 24.71 0.77
CA ALA A 103 -21.72 25.06 0.76
C ALA A 103 -21.49 26.40 0.08
N VAL A 104 -20.37 27.04 0.40
CA VAL A 104 -19.88 28.24 -0.30
C VAL A 104 -18.77 27.82 -1.26
N CYS A 105 -18.94 28.16 -2.53
CA CYS A 105 -17.97 27.85 -3.59
C CYS A 105 -17.73 29.14 -4.41
N GLY A 106 -16.47 29.60 -4.47
CA GLY A 106 -16.15 30.87 -5.14
C GLY A 106 -16.86 32.09 -4.53
N GLY A 107 -17.09 32.08 -3.21
CA GLY A 107 -17.82 33.11 -2.50
C GLY A 107 -19.34 33.09 -2.66
N ILE A 108 -19.89 32.11 -3.41
CA ILE A 108 -21.34 32.00 -3.67
C ILE A 108 -21.88 30.78 -2.91
N GLN A 109 -22.96 30.99 -2.17
CA GLN A 109 -23.66 29.90 -1.49
C GLN A 109 -24.48 29.10 -2.49
N GLY A 110 -24.22 27.79 -2.55
CA GLY A 110 -24.95 26.84 -3.36
C GLY A 110 -25.63 25.75 -2.51
N GLU A 111 -26.68 25.17 -3.03
CA GLU A 111 -27.35 24.03 -2.43
C GLU A 111 -27.48 22.88 -3.42
N SER A 112 -27.37 21.65 -2.90
CA SER A 112 -27.70 20.43 -3.65
C SER A 112 -28.43 19.43 -2.76
N VAL A 113 -29.22 18.55 -3.38
CA VAL A 113 -29.99 17.52 -2.69
C VAL A 113 -29.59 16.18 -3.27
N HIS A 114 -29.25 15.26 -2.40
CA HIS A 114 -28.79 13.91 -2.77
C HIS A 114 -29.65 12.86 -2.09
N PRO A 115 -30.07 11.78 -2.78
CA PRO A 115 -30.70 10.64 -2.14
C PRO A 115 -29.71 9.98 -1.19
N THR A 116 -30.18 9.53 -0.03
CA THR A 116 -29.36 8.85 0.97
C THR A 116 -30.10 7.68 1.61
N LEU A 117 -29.37 6.84 2.32
CA LEU A 117 -29.89 5.67 3.04
C LEU A 117 -30.11 5.98 4.53
N ASP A 118 -30.76 5.05 5.22
CA ASP A 118 -30.87 5.12 6.67
C ASP A 118 -29.53 4.81 7.33
N ALA A 119 -29.12 5.64 8.31
CA ALA A 119 -27.92 5.38 9.08
C ALA A 119 -27.98 4.05 9.86
N GLY A 120 -29.17 3.58 10.20
CA GLY A 120 -29.37 2.26 10.84
C GLY A 120 -29.04 1.07 9.94
N GLU A 121 -28.93 1.27 8.62
CA GLU A 121 -28.47 0.24 7.68
C GLU A 121 -26.93 0.11 7.64
N PHE A 122 -26.20 1.06 8.21
CA PHE A 122 -24.76 1.00 8.25
C PHE A 122 -24.29 -0.02 9.28
N VAL A 123 -23.15 -0.69 8.98
CA VAL A 123 -22.60 -1.70 9.90
C VAL A 123 -22.21 -1.05 11.23
N VAL A 124 -22.41 -1.79 12.32
CA VAL A 124 -22.01 -1.33 13.65
C VAL A 124 -20.50 -1.34 13.75
N ARG A 125 -19.94 -0.26 14.33
CA ARG A 125 -18.51 -0.15 14.58
C ARG A 125 -18.02 -1.34 15.41
N PRO A 126 -17.04 -2.12 14.92
CA PRO A 126 -16.47 -3.20 15.71
C PRO A 126 -15.76 -2.67 16.96
N VAL A 127 -15.85 -3.41 18.05
CA VAL A 127 -15.09 -3.16 19.28
C VAL A 127 -14.13 -4.33 19.47
N ILE A 128 -12.87 -4.03 19.76
CA ILE A 128 -11.84 -5.03 20.03
C ILE A 128 -11.37 -4.86 21.46
N GLU A 129 -11.63 -5.87 22.27
CA GLU A 129 -11.07 -5.98 23.63
C GLU A 129 -9.79 -6.79 23.58
N GLY A 130 -8.66 -6.15 23.86
CA GLY A 130 -7.41 -6.82 23.62
C GLY A 130 -6.18 -6.16 24.22
N THR A 131 -5.02 -6.65 23.79
CA THR A 131 -3.72 -6.11 24.19
C THR A 131 -3.33 -5.00 23.21
N CYS A 132 -3.03 -3.82 23.73
CA CYS A 132 -2.55 -2.69 22.99
C CYS A 132 -1.02 -2.64 23.02
N THR A 133 -0.41 -2.46 21.84
CA THR A 133 1.05 -2.27 21.67
C THR A 133 1.27 -1.06 20.81
N THR A 134 2.11 -0.12 21.24
CA THR A 134 2.50 1.02 20.42
C THR A 134 3.68 0.63 19.51
N VAL A 135 3.54 0.86 18.23
CA VAL A 135 4.60 0.66 17.24
C VAL A 135 5.04 2.00 16.67
N PRO A 136 6.36 2.20 16.42
CA PRO A 136 6.87 3.47 15.93
C PRO A 136 6.45 3.72 14.46
N ALA A 137 6.43 4.98 14.04
CA ALA A 137 6.12 5.42 12.67
C ALA A 137 6.89 4.62 11.59
N ARG A 138 8.17 4.36 11.82
CA ARG A 138 9.02 3.55 10.91
C ARG A 138 8.48 2.15 10.62
N THR A 139 7.68 1.57 11.52
CA THR A 139 7.02 0.27 11.27
C THR A 139 5.98 0.40 10.16
N MET A 140 5.20 1.48 10.15
CA MET A 140 4.22 1.73 9.09
C MET A 140 4.89 2.11 7.76
N GLU A 141 6.01 2.85 7.81
CA GLU A 141 6.84 3.11 6.61
C GLU A 141 7.36 1.80 6.02
N SER A 142 7.85 0.90 6.86
CA SER A 142 8.30 -0.43 6.45
C SER A 142 7.15 -1.27 5.89
N LEU A 143 5.96 -1.20 6.51
CA LEU A 143 4.75 -1.87 6.04
C LEU A 143 4.37 -1.41 4.63
N ALA A 144 4.43 -0.09 4.37
CA ALA A 144 4.12 0.48 3.06
C ALA A 144 5.00 -0.10 1.94
N VAL A 145 6.29 -0.32 2.23
CA VAL A 145 7.24 -0.90 1.28
C VAL A 145 6.98 -2.40 1.08
N VAL A 146 6.77 -3.14 2.16
CA VAL A 146 6.59 -4.61 2.13
C VAL A 146 5.25 -5.02 1.51
N ALA A 147 4.20 -4.23 1.73
CA ALA A 147 2.85 -4.52 1.21
C ALA A 147 2.80 -4.69 -0.32
N GLY A 148 3.67 -3.97 -1.05
CA GLY A 148 3.78 -4.12 -2.51
C GLY A 148 4.25 -5.50 -2.97
N CYS A 149 4.87 -6.29 -2.08
CA CYS A 149 5.32 -7.65 -2.39
C CYS A 149 4.29 -8.73 -2.05
N ALA A 150 3.17 -8.40 -1.41
CA ALA A 150 2.10 -9.35 -1.12
C ALA A 150 1.39 -9.79 -2.41
N SER A 151 0.82 -10.99 -2.38
CA SER A 151 0.03 -11.51 -3.50
C SER A 151 -1.31 -10.78 -3.61
N THR A 152 -1.85 -10.72 -4.81
CA THR A 152 -3.22 -10.31 -5.11
C THR A 152 -4.04 -11.47 -5.71
N GLU A 153 -3.48 -12.68 -5.77
CA GLU A 153 -4.13 -13.85 -6.34
C GLU A 153 -5.17 -14.43 -5.36
N PRO A 154 -6.47 -14.50 -5.72
CA PRO A 154 -7.50 -15.04 -4.82
C PRO A 154 -7.29 -16.50 -4.41
N THR A 155 -6.54 -17.26 -5.20
CA THR A 155 -6.23 -18.69 -4.97
C THR A 155 -5.21 -18.91 -3.85
N ARG A 156 -4.54 -17.85 -3.37
CA ARG A 156 -3.49 -17.92 -2.34
C ARG A 156 -3.78 -16.94 -1.20
N PRO A 157 -4.88 -17.13 -0.47
CA PRO A 157 -5.36 -16.15 0.52
C PRO A 157 -4.33 -15.81 1.60
N LEU A 158 -3.53 -16.78 2.05
CA LEU A 158 -2.48 -16.56 3.06
C LEU A 158 -1.37 -15.62 2.60
N LEU A 159 -1.13 -15.51 1.28
CA LEU A 159 -0.14 -14.61 0.70
C LEU A 159 -0.72 -13.23 0.37
N ASN A 160 -2.04 -13.03 0.48
CA ASN A 160 -2.70 -11.77 0.18
C ASN A 160 -2.61 -10.78 1.36
N GLY A 161 -1.56 -10.89 2.16
CA GLY A 161 -1.32 -10.03 3.30
C GLY A 161 0.13 -9.96 3.71
N VAL A 162 0.39 -9.12 4.70
CA VAL A 162 1.70 -8.94 5.33
C VAL A 162 1.71 -9.64 6.67
N LEU A 163 2.68 -10.52 6.87
CA LEU A 163 2.92 -11.18 8.13
C LEU A 163 3.63 -10.23 9.10
N PHE A 164 3.03 -10.00 10.25
CA PHE A 164 3.65 -9.42 11.43
C PHE A 164 4.24 -10.56 12.26
N ASN A 165 5.55 -10.72 12.19
CA ASN A 165 6.26 -11.82 12.85
C ASN A 165 7.12 -11.29 14.01
N PRO A 166 6.81 -11.62 15.28
CA PRO A 166 7.59 -11.16 16.43
C PRO A 166 8.90 -11.93 16.64
N GLU A 167 9.10 -13.05 15.94
CA GLU A 167 10.31 -13.85 16.06
C GLU A 167 11.56 -13.07 15.62
N GLU A 168 12.72 -13.42 16.16
CA GLU A 168 14.05 -12.88 15.80
C GLU A 168 14.15 -11.34 15.86
N GLY A 169 13.43 -10.72 16.79
CA GLY A 169 13.46 -9.26 17.00
C GLY A 169 12.39 -8.47 16.28
N GLY A 170 11.49 -9.16 15.57
CA GLY A 170 10.35 -8.56 14.88
C GLY A 170 10.59 -8.23 13.42
N HIS A 171 9.68 -8.71 12.57
CA HIS A 171 9.77 -8.55 11.11
C HIS A 171 8.40 -8.35 10.47
N LEU A 172 8.39 -7.58 9.38
CA LEU A 172 7.30 -7.54 8.42
C LEU A 172 7.71 -8.33 7.18
N ILE A 173 6.86 -9.28 6.76
CA ILE A 173 7.18 -10.22 5.67
C ILE A 173 5.99 -10.27 4.72
N ALA A 174 6.27 -10.19 3.42
CA ALA A 174 5.27 -10.43 2.37
C ALA A 174 5.88 -11.15 1.18
N THR A 175 5.09 -11.98 0.53
CA THR A 175 5.49 -12.68 -0.70
C THR A 175 4.32 -12.91 -1.64
N ASN A 176 4.61 -12.91 -2.93
CA ASN A 176 3.68 -13.35 -3.99
C ASN A 176 4.14 -14.65 -4.67
N GLY A 177 5.14 -15.35 -4.08
CA GLY A 177 5.75 -16.57 -4.64
C GLY A 177 6.84 -16.29 -5.68
N ARG A 178 7.06 -15.02 -6.09
CA ARG A 178 8.14 -14.60 -7.00
C ARG A 178 9.04 -13.56 -6.38
N LEU A 179 8.50 -12.79 -5.45
CA LEU A 179 9.20 -11.88 -4.56
C LEU A 179 8.95 -12.31 -3.13
N LEU A 180 9.92 -12.09 -2.25
CA LEU A 180 9.79 -12.19 -0.80
C LEU A 180 10.48 -10.98 -0.17
N ALA A 181 9.70 -10.09 0.43
CA ALA A 181 10.23 -8.96 1.20
C ALA A 181 10.30 -9.34 2.67
N ASN A 182 11.39 -8.97 3.32
CA ASN A 182 11.59 -9.09 4.76
C ASN A 182 12.22 -7.80 5.28
N THR A 183 11.58 -7.19 6.28
CA THR A 183 12.04 -5.92 6.85
C THR A 183 11.97 -6.00 8.37
N PRO A 184 13.08 -5.73 9.09
CA PRO A 184 13.06 -5.60 10.55
C PRO A 184 12.10 -4.49 10.99
N ALA A 185 11.27 -4.78 11.97
CA ALA A 185 10.27 -3.82 12.47
C ALA A 185 9.87 -4.16 13.92
N VAL A 186 9.51 -3.14 14.68
CA VAL A 186 8.85 -3.35 15.98
C VAL A 186 7.42 -3.76 15.71
N VAL A 187 7.05 -4.95 16.12
CA VAL A 187 5.71 -5.53 15.91
C VAL A 187 5.12 -6.01 17.26
N PRO A 188 3.78 -6.17 17.36
CA PRO A 188 3.17 -6.80 18.52
C PRO A 188 3.73 -8.20 18.78
N SER A 189 3.67 -8.66 20.03
CA SER A 189 4.16 -9.99 20.44
C SER A 189 3.36 -11.16 19.85
N GLN A 190 2.14 -10.91 19.40
CA GLN A 190 1.29 -11.90 18.73
C GLN A 190 1.53 -11.84 17.21
N LYS A 191 1.74 -13.02 16.63
CA LYS A 191 1.88 -13.20 15.16
C LYS A 191 0.51 -13.13 14.49
N PHE A 192 0.41 -12.38 13.39
CA PHE A 192 -0.81 -12.29 12.58
C PHE A 192 -0.51 -11.89 11.14
N ILE A 193 -1.46 -12.14 10.24
CA ILE A 193 -1.38 -11.75 8.83
C ILE A 193 -2.39 -10.63 8.58
N LEU A 194 -1.89 -9.44 8.27
CA LEU A 194 -2.70 -8.29 7.91
C LEU A 194 -3.04 -8.32 6.43
N PRO A 195 -4.34 -8.26 6.03
CA PRO A 195 -4.72 -8.22 4.62
C PRO A 195 -4.08 -7.06 3.87
N ASN A 196 -3.73 -7.27 2.60
CA ASN A 196 -3.06 -6.27 1.78
C ASN A 196 -3.87 -4.96 1.65
N ALA A 197 -5.21 -5.05 1.59
CA ALA A 197 -6.08 -3.88 1.59
C ALA A 197 -5.89 -3.01 2.84
N ALA A 198 -5.80 -3.61 4.03
CA ALA A 198 -5.53 -2.89 5.27
C ALA A 198 -4.11 -2.31 5.30
N ALA A 199 -3.11 -3.07 4.83
CA ALA A 199 -1.73 -2.60 4.74
C ALA A 199 -1.61 -1.37 3.84
N HIS A 200 -2.34 -1.30 2.72
CA HIS A 200 -2.39 -0.13 1.85
C HIS A 200 -3.06 1.09 2.50
N VAL A 201 -4.04 0.90 3.38
CA VAL A 201 -4.61 2.01 4.17
C VAL A 201 -3.58 2.53 5.16
N LEU A 202 -2.89 1.64 5.89
CA LEU A 202 -1.86 2.01 6.86
C LEU A 202 -0.61 2.64 6.21
N ALA A 203 -0.42 2.48 4.90
CA ALA A 203 0.59 3.18 4.13
C ALA A 203 0.26 4.67 3.87
N HIS A 204 -0.91 5.15 4.30
CA HIS A 204 -1.25 6.57 4.18
C HIS A 204 -0.44 7.43 5.16
N PRO A 205 -0.05 8.69 4.78
CA PRO A 205 0.73 9.59 5.64
C PRO A 205 0.17 9.78 7.06
N ASP A 206 -1.14 9.72 7.23
CA ASP A 206 -1.80 9.83 8.54
C ASP A 206 -1.42 8.70 9.51
N PHE A 207 -0.94 7.56 9.00
CA PHE A 207 -0.43 6.45 9.78
C PHE A 207 1.10 6.35 9.76
N THR A 208 1.77 6.65 8.63
CA THR A 208 3.23 6.50 8.51
C THR A 208 4.02 7.63 9.20
N GLY A 209 3.41 8.78 9.42
CA GLY A 209 4.07 9.94 10.05
C GLY A 209 4.07 9.94 11.58
N ARG A 210 3.47 8.94 12.24
CA ARG A 210 3.23 8.91 13.69
C ARG A 210 3.33 7.52 14.25
N GLU A 211 3.41 7.43 15.58
CA GLU A 211 3.22 6.16 16.29
C GLU A 211 1.80 5.64 16.09
N VAL A 212 1.68 4.32 16.04
CA VAL A 212 0.41 3.62 15.86
C VAL A 212 0.19 2.66 17.03
N GLU A 213 -0.96 2.80 17.68
CA GLU A 213 -1.43 1.84 18.66
C GLU A 213 -2.08 0.67 17.92
N VAL A 214 -1.54 -0.52 18.11
CA VAL A 214 -2.07 -1.77 17.55
C VAL A 214 -2.75 -2.55 18.66
N THR A 215 -4.05 -2.76 18.54
CA THR A 215 -4.82 -3.58 19.49
C THR A 215 -5.15 -4.92 18.84
N LEU A 216 -4.69 -6.00 19.47
CA LEU A 216 -5.01 -7.37 19.09
C LEU A 216 -5.95 -8.00 20.11
N PRO A 217 -6.93 -8.80 19.70
CA PRO A 217 -7.92 -9.37 20.58
C PRO A 217 -7.29 -10.37 21.58
N ARG A 218 -7.88 -10.47 22.78
CA ARG A 218 -7.53 -11.52 23.74
C ARG A 218 -8.14 -12.86 23.34
N ASN A 219 -9.30 -12.82 22.73
CA ASN A 219 -9.95 -14.02 22.22
C ASN A 219 -9.31 -14.44 20.88
N PRO A 220 -8.70 -15.63 20.77
CA PRO A 220 -8.08 -16.11 19.53
C PRO A 220 -9.07 -16.33 18.40
N ASP A 221 -10.36 -16.48 18.69
CA ASP A 221 -11.41 -16.62 17.67
C ASP A 221 -11.84 -15.28 17.07
N ASP A 222 -11.46 -14.15 17.67
CA ASP A 222 -11.69 -12.83 17.11
C ASP A 222 -10.58 -12.50 16.13
N LEU A 223 -10.85 -12.64 14.85
CA LEU A 223 -9.91 -12.41 13.76
C LEU A 223 -9.90 -10.93 13.33
N ARG A 224 -9.73 -10.00 14.27
CA ARG A 224 -9.67 -8.57 13.98
C ARG A 224 -8.46 -7.92 14.66
N ALA A 225 -7.96 -6.83 14.05
CA ALA A 225 -6.94 -5.96 14.62
C ALA A 225 -7.36 -4.50 14.46
N ALA A 226 -7.07 -3.66 15.44
CA ALA A 226 -7.29 -2.22 15.35
C ALA A 226 -5.95 -1.48 15.34
N PHE A 227 -5.89 -0.42 14.53
CA PHE A 227 -4.73 0.45 14.34
C PHE A 227 -5.19 1.88 14.54
N ARG A 228 -4.70 2.54 15.61
CA ARG A 228 -5.03 3.92 15.94
C ARG A 228 -3.82 4.82 15.78
N SER A 229 -3.97 5.92 15.07
CA SER A 229 -2.97 6.99 14.93
C SER A 229 -3.65 8.35 15.10
N GLY A 230 -3.47 8.98 16.24
CA GLY A 230 -4.18 10.22 16.56
C GLY A 230 -5.70 10.08 16.41
N ASN A 231 -6.28 10.87 15.52
CA ASN A 231 -7.73 10.90 15.26
C ASN A 231 -8.22 9.87 14.23
N HIS A 232 -7.34 8.97 13.77
CA HIS A 232 -7.64 7.96 12.76
C HIS A 232 -7.66 6.57 13.38
N LEU A 233 -8.62 5.75 12.99
CA LEU A 233 -8.74 4.35 13.41
C LEU A 233 -9.06 3.47 12.22
N LEU A 234 -8.24 2.48 11.98
CA LEU A 234 -8.52 1.36 11.09
C LEU A 234 -8.80 0.12 11.94
N ILE A 235 -9.91 -0.58 11.67
CA ILE A 235 -10.14 -1.94 12.16
C ILE A 235 -10.19 -2.85 10.95
N SER A 236 -9.44 -3.93 10.98
CA SER A 236 -9.35 -4.90 9.89
C SER A 236 -9.57 -6.30 10.41
N THR A 237 -10.25 -7.13 9.62
CA THR A 237 -10.09 -8.59 9.78
C THR A 237 -8.63 -8.96 9.52
N ILE A 238 -8.14 -10.00 10.18
CA ILE A 238 -6.84 -10.61 9.91
C ILE A 238 -7.06 -11.94 9.17
N ILE A 239 -6.07 -12.35 8.38
CA ILE A 239 -6.16 -13.61 7.63
C ILE A 239 -5.86 -14.76 8.59
N ALA A 240 -6.82 -15.69 8.72
CA ALA A 240 -6.66 -16.88 9.54
C ALA A 240 -5.74 -17.90 8.84
N GLY A 241 -4.89 -18.56 9.62
CA GLY A 241 -4.01 -19.62 9.18
C GLY A 241 -2.52 -19.30 9.35
N ASP A 242 -1.69 -20.30 9.06
CA ASP A 242 -0.24 -20.20 9.17
C ASP A 242 0.36 -19.68 7.87
N TYR A 243 1.19 -18.63 7.98
CA TYR A 243 1.95 -18.14 6.84
C TYR A 243 2.95 -19.21 6.38
N PRO A 244 3.10 -19.43 5.06
CA PRO A 244 4.03 -20.43 4.53
C PRO A 244 5.45 -20.25 5.05
N ASN A 245 6.23 -21.34 5.14
CA ASN A 245 7.62 -21.27 5.55
C ASN A 245 8.48 -20.52 4.53
N PHE A 246 8.55 -19.21 4.68
CA PHE A 246 9.27 -18.31 3.79
C PHE A 246 10.79 -18.44 3.90
N ARG A 247 11.32 -19.02 5.01
CA ARG A 247 12.78 -19.16 5.22
C ARG A 247 13.42 -20.08 4.19
N GLU A 248 12.71 -21.08 3.71
CA GLU A 248 13.19 -21.99 2.67
C GLU A 248 13.42 -21.29 1.31
N ALA A 249 12.74 -20.18 1.06
CA ALA A 249 12.92 -19.40 -0.17
C ALA A 249 14.12 -18.46 -0.13
N ILE A 250 14.75 -18.28 1.04
CA ILE A 250 15.90 -17.38 1.19
C ILE A 250 17.18 -18.18 0.90
N PRO A 251 17.89 -17.90 -0.19
CA PRO A 251 19.11 -18.64 -0.51
C PRO A 251 20.23 -18.30 0.49
N ALA A 252 20.93 -19.34 0.95
CA ALA A 252 22.13 -19.15 1.78
C ALA A 252 23.34 -18.72 0.93
N ASP A 253 24.29 -18.03 1.54
CA ASP A 253 25.63 -17.71 0.99
C ASP A 253 25.61 -17.09 -0.42
N VAL A 254 24.76 -16.10 -0.65
CA VAL A 254 24.71 -15.34 -1.91
C VAL A 254 25.59 -14.10 -1.77
N PRO A 255 26.68 -13.98 -2.56
CA PRO A 255 27.62 -12.86 -2.42
C PRO A 255 26.99 -11.53 -2.86
N GLU A 256 27.37 -10.45 -2.20
CA GLU A 256 27.03 -9.08 -2.61
C GLU A 256 27.92 -8.70 -3.79
N LEU A 257 27.34 -8.47 -4.95
CA LEU A 257 28.10 -8.26 -6.17
C LEU A 257 27.90 -6.90 -6.81
N VAL A 258 26.71 -6.30 -6.69
CA VAL A 258 26.40 -5.07 -7.42
C VAL A 258 25.62 -4.09 -6.56
N THR A 259 26.17 -2.89 -6.40
CA THR A 259 25.49 -1.81 -5.67
C THR A 259 25.11 -0.67 -6.61
N ILE A 260 23.81 -0.37 -6.65
CA ILE A 260 23.27 0.78 -7.36
C ILE A 260 23.25 1.96 -6.39
N ALA A 261 23.92 3.05 -6.71
CA ALA A 261 23.95 4.24 -5.86
C ALA A 261 22.52 4.77 -5.59
N GLY A 262 22.28 5.19 -4.35
CA GLY A 262 20.96 5.60 -3.88
C GLY A 262 20.30 6.69 -4.73
N GLU A 263 21.08 7.65 -5.22
CA GLU A 263 20.66 8.74 -6.10
C GLU A 263 20.18 8.28 -7.48
N ARG A 264 20.70 7.15 -7.99
CA ARG A 264 20.35 6.61 -9.31
C ARG A 264 19.18 5.63 -9.27
N ARG A 265 18.95 5.01 -8.11
CA ARG A 265 17.94 3.98 -7.93
C ARG A 265 16.52 4.42 -8.35
N PRO A 266 16.03 5.64 -8.00
CA PRO A 266 14.70 6.09 -8.44
C PRO A 266 14.54 6.16 -9.96
N ALA A 267 15.60 6.60 -10.67
CA ALA A 267 15.58 6.67 -12.13
C ALA A 267 15.55 5.27 -12.76
N VAL A 268 16.32 4.31 -12.21
CA VAL A 268 16.29 2.90 -12.65
C VAL A 268 14.90 2.30 -12.44
N ILE A 269 14.30 2.49 -11.27
CA ILE A 269 12.94 2.02 -10.96
C ILE A 269 11.91 2.61 -11.92
N ALA A 270 11.96 3.92 -12.15
CA ALA A 270 11.05 4.60 -13.07
C ALA A 270 11.17 4.05 -14.50
N TRP A 271 12.40 3.81 -14.97
CA TRP A 271 12.63 3.21 -16.28
C TRP A 271 12.09 1.78 -16.34
N LEU A 272 12.35 0.94 -15.34
CA LEU A 272 11.83 -0.43 -15.27
C LEU A 272 10.30 -0.47 -15.33
N ARG A 273 9.64 0.46 -14.63
CA ARG A 273 8.17 0.58 -14.62
C ARG A 273 7.58 1.11 -15.93
N SER A 274 8.37 1.80 -16.74
CA SER A 274 7.93 2.28 -18.07
C SER A 274 7.95 1.19 -19.14
N LEU A 275 8.60 0.06 -18.88
CA LEU A 275 8.67 -1.05 -19.84
C LEU A 275 7.32 -1.76 -19.99
N PRO A 276 6.99 -2.25 -21.21
CA PRO A 276 5.75 -3.00 -21.45
C PRO A 276 5.71 -4.31 -20.64
N ASP A 277 4.52 -4.67 -20.16
CA ASP A 277 4.31 -5.81 -19.22
C ASP A 277 4.14 -7.18 -19.93
N THR A 278 4.19 -7.23 -21.24
CA THR A 278 3.87 -8.42 -22.01
C THR A 278 5.03 -9.40 -22.11
N GLY A 279 5.14 -10.34 -21.14
CA GLY A 279 6.08 -11.46 -21.20
C GLY A 279 7.55 -11.06 -21.29
N ALA A 280 7.88 -9.90 -20.74
CA ALA A 280 9.15 -9.24 -20.91
C ALA A 280 10.23 -9.88 -20.04
N VAL A 281 11.36 -10.20 -20.65
CA VAL A 281 12.58 -10.64 -19.97
C VAL A 281 13.59 -9.49 -19.98
N LEU A 282 14.06 -9.15 -18.79
CA LEU A 282 15.12 -8.16 -18.60
C LEU A 282 16.44 -8.90 -18.32
N HIS A 283 17.41 -8.78 -19.21
CA HIS A 283 18.74 -9.33 -19.02
C HIS A 283 19.65 -8.32 -18.36
N LEU A 284 20.40 -8.76 -17.35
CA LEU A 284 21.43 -7.99 -16.66
C LEU A 284 22.79 -8.47 -17.14
N THR A 285 23.55 -7.56 -17.74
CA THR A 285 24.94 -7.80 -18.16
C THR A 285 25.87 -6.77 -17.53
N TRP A 286 27.12 -7.12 -17.35
CA TRP A 286 28.09 -6.37 -16.57
C TRP A 286 29.31 -6.06 -17.43
N GLU A 287 29.79 -4.82 -17.35
CA GLU A 287 31.05 -4.40 -17.98
C GLU A 287 32.09 -4.20 -16.90
N LYS A 288 33.36 -4.60 -17.18
CA LYS A 288 34.49 -4.53 -16.24
C LYS A 288 34.79 -3.10 -15.70
N ARG A 289 34.17 -2.08 -16.27
CA ARG A 289 34.35 -0.66 -15.88
C ARG A 289 33.28 -0.17 -14.86
N GLY A 290 32.57 -1.08 -14.19
CA GLY A 290 31.51 -0.67 -13.21
C GLY A 290 30.25 -0.19 -13.87
N GLN A 291 29.82 -0.83 -14.96
CA GLN A 291 28.57 -0.52 -15.65
C GLN A 291 27.67 -1.74 -15.68
N LEU A 292 26.42 -1.56 -15.21
CA LEU A 292 25.31 -2.48 -15.41
C LEU A 292 24.57 -2.08 -16.69
N THR A 293 24.38 -3.03 -17.59
CA THR A 293 23.55 -2.87 -18.77
C THR A 293 22.28 -3.72 -18.60
N LEU A 294 21.12 -3.05 -18.56
CA LEU A 294 19.79 -3.62 -18.52
C LEU A 294 19.26 -3.68 -19.95
N THR A 295 19.04 -4.89 -20.48
CA THR A 295 18.52 -5.09 -21.84
C THR A 295 17.16 -5.75 -21.77
N HIS A 296 16.12 -5.02 -22.13
CA HIS A 296 14.74 -5.52 -22.23
C HIS A 296 14.46 -5.98 -23.66
N ARG A 297 13.92 -7.19 -23.80
CA ARG A 297 13.44 -7.73 -25.07
C ARG A 297 12.00 -8.21 -24.90
N SER A 298 11.14 -7.76 -25.80
CA SER A 298 9.78 -8.25 -25.97
C SER A 298 9.65 -8.92 -27.34
N ARG A 299 8.77 -9.90 -27.46
CA ARG A 299 8.49 -10.57 -28.75
C ARG A 299 7.94 -9.62 -29.82
N SER A 300 7.43 -8.45 -29.44
CA SER A 300 6.71 -7.52 -30.31
C SER A 300 7.31 -6.12 -30.41
N SER A 301 8.38 -5.81 -29.68
CA SER A 301 8.95 -4.45 -29.62
C SER A 301 10.46 -4.43 -29.83
N ALA A 302 10.97 -3.27 -30.22
CA ALA A 302 12.41 -2.98 -30.25
C ALA A 302 13.03 -3.21 -28.87
N ALA A 303 14.31 -3.58 -28.83
CA ALA A 303 15.04 -3.74 -27.58
C ALA A 303 15.21 -2.37 -26.89
N ALA A 304 14.87 -2.30 -25.59
CA ALA A 304 15.15 -1.15 -24.77
C ALA A 304 16.41 -1.42 -23.91
N VAL A 305 17.31 -0.48 -23.85
CA VAL A 305 18.59 -0.62 -23.13
C VAL A 305 18.78 0.55 -22.18
N LEU A 306 19.14 0.24 -20.94
CA LEU A 306 19.57 1.24 -19.94
C LEU A 306 20.98 0.86 -19.45
N ARG A 307 21.89 1.82 -19.43
CA ARG A 307 23.24 1.67 -18.86
C ARG A 307 23.34 2.47 -17.58
N VAL A 308 23.69 1.80 -16.49
CA VAL A 308 23.75 2.37 -15.14
C VAL A 308 25.16 2.20 -14.58
N PRO A 309 25.84 3.27 -14.19
CA PRO A 309 27.08 3.16 -13.42
C PRO A 309 26.78 2.54 -12.04
N VAL A 310 27.52 1.51 -11.67
CA VAL A 310 27.37 0.74 -10.43
C VAL A 310 28.71 0.35 -9.84
N GLU A 311 28.71 0.03 -8.56
CA GLU A 311 29.85 -0.62 -7.91
C GLU A 311 29.72 -2.13 -8.12
N ILE A 312 30.77 -2.76 -8.67
CA ILE A 312 30.80 -4.20 -8.95
C ILE A 312 31.92 -4.84 -8.13
N GLN A 313 31.57 -5.91 -7.41
CA GLN A 313 32.51 -6.77 -6.71
C GLN A 313 32.47 -8.17 -7.35
N GLY A 314 33.67 -8.72 -7.66
CA GLY A 314 33.76 -10.04 -8.28
C GLY A 314 33.26 -10.09 -9.73
N ASN A 315 32.67 -11.20 -10.11
CA ASN A 315 32.15 -11.48 -11.46
C ASN A 315 30.67 -11.85 -11.38
N PRO A 316 29.74 -10.89 -11.49
CA PRO A 316 28.32 -11.19 -11.46
C PRO A 316 27.94 -12.09 -12.64
N PRO A 317 27.01 -13.07 -12.42
CA PRO A 317 26.52 -13.93 -13.47
C PRO A 317 25.63 -13.19 -14.47
N LEU A 318 25.52 -13.68 -15.70
CA LEU A 318 24.43 -13.28 -16.58
C LEU A 318 23.13 -13.82 -15.96
N ILE A 319 22.18 -12.92 -15.68
CA ILE A 319 20.92 -13.25 -15.04
C ILE A 319 19.76 -12.46 -15.67
N ALA A 320 18.57 -13.01 -15.62
CA ALA A 320 17.40 -12.33 -16.13
C ALA A 320 16.29 -12.27 -15.06
N PHE A 321 15.56 -11.15 -15.05
CA PHE A 321 14.44 -10.92 -14.16
C PHE A 321 13.21 -10.37 -14.92
N ASN A 322 12.05 -10.47 -14.28
CA ASN A 322 10.92 -9.67 -14.70
C ASN A 322 11.18 -8.19 -14.31
N PRO A 323 11.01 -7.21 -15.24
CA PRO A 323 11.30 -5.80 -14.97
C PRO A 323 10.55 -5.23 -13.76
N ARG A 324 9.27 -5.56 -13.60
CA ARG A 324 8.45 -5.05 -12.50
C ARG A 324 8.89 -5.63 -11.16
N LEU A 325 9.19 -6.94 -11.12
CA LEU A 325 9.70 -7.57 -9.90
C LEU A 325 11.06 -7.00 -9.49
N LEU A 326 11.93 -6.69 -10.47
CA LEU A 326 13.20 -6.02 -10.16
C LEU A 326 12.98 -4.59 -9.66
N ALA A 327 12.03 -3.86 -10.22
CA ALA A 327 11.68 -2.53 -9.73
C ALA A 327 11.20 -2.58 -8.27
N ASP A 328 10.31 -3.52 -7.93
CA ASP A 328 9.81 -3.69 -6.57
C ASP A 328 10.91 -4.13 -5.59
N ALA A 329 11.82 -5.02 -6.02
CA ALA A 329 12.99 -5.40 -5.21
C ALA A 329 13.93 -4.22 -4.96
N LEU A 330 14.13 -3.34 -5.95
CA LEU A 330 14.94 -2.13 -5.83
C LEU A 330 14.31 -1.05 -4.95
N GLU A 331 13.00 -1.04 -4.72
CA GLU A 331 12.37 -0.19 -3.69
C GLU A 331 12.84 -0.58 -2.28
N ILE A 332 13.11 -1.87 -2.07
CA ILE A 332 13.50 -2.43 -0.77
C ILE A 332 15.00 -2.28 -0.53
N GLY A 333 15.83 -2.61 -1.53
CA GLY A 333 17.28 -2.62 -1.40
C GLY A 333 18.01 -1.97 -2.56
N SER A 334 19.33 -1.84 -2.44
CA SER A 334 20.21 -1.25 -3.46
C SER A 334 21.36 -2.15 -3.87
N THR A 335 21.66 -3.20 -3.10
CA THR A 335 22.75 -4.14 -3.35
C THR A 335 22.20 -5.46 -3.81
N LEU A 336 22.53 -5.85 -5.03
CA LEU A 336 22.16 -7.16 -5.61
C LEU A 336 23.20 -8.21 -5.22
N CYS A 337 22.72 -9.24 -4.53
CA CYS A 337 23.48 -10.43 -4.18
C CYS A 337 23.07 -11.54 -5.15
N LEU A 338 24.01 -12.06 -5.91
CA LEU A 338 23.78 -12.99 -7.01
C LEU A 338 24.79 -14.14 -6.96
N ARG A 339 24.33 -15.39 -7.17
CA ARG A 339 25.20 -16.58 -7.24
C ARG A 339 25.36 -17.07 -8.67
N ASP A 340 24.25 -17.35 -9.32
CA ASP A 340 24.17 -17.88 -10.67
C ASP A 340 22.86 -17.45 -11.34
N SER A 341 22.60 -17.93 -12.55
CA SER A 341 21.42 -17.55 -13.33
C SER A 341 20.10 -18.22 -12.89
N LEU A 342 20.13 -19.18 -11.96
CA LEU A 342 18.98 -19.97 -11.52
C LEU A 342 18.64 -19.79 -10.04
N THR A 343 19.65 -19.48 -9.22
CA THR A 343 19.47 -19.18 -7.79
C THR A 343 18.74 -17.85 -7.63
N PRO A 344 17.73 -17.75 -6.73
CA PRO A 344 17.09 -16.48 -6.43
C PRO A 344 18.10 -15.40 -6.03
N GLY A 345 17.98 -14.21 -6.61
CA GLY A 345 18.76 -13.07 -6.20
C GLY A 345 18.24 -12.45 -4.91
N ILE A 346 19.09 -11.76 -4.16
CA ILE A 346 18.67 -10.98 -3.00
C ILE A 346 19.03 -9.52 -3.25
N CYS A 347 18.08 -8.63 -3.06
CA CYS A 347 18.29 -7.19 -3.05
C CYS A 347 18.36 -6.71 -1.60
N ARG A 348 19.53 -6.32 -1.10
CA ARG A 348 19.78 -5.93 0.29
C ARG A 348 19.83 -4.42 0.48
N HIS A 349 19.47 -3.99 1.68
CA HIS A 349 19.66 -2.62 2.16
C HIS A 349 20.51 -2.62 3.44
N PRO A 350 21.39 -1.63 3.65
CA PRO A 350 22.24 -1.56 4.85
C PRO A 350 21.47 -1.61 6.18
N GLY A 351 20.20 -1.18 6.21
CA GLY A 351 19.33 -1.26 7.39
C GLY A 351 18.73 -2.64 7.67
N GLY A 352 19.23 -3.73 7.07
CA GLY A 352 18.82 -5.11 7.36
C GLY A 352 17.58 -5.60 6.58
N ARG A 353 16.85 -4.71 5.89
CA ARG A 353 15.75 -5.14 5.02
C ARG A 353 16.30 -5.76 3.73
N PHE A 354 15.58 -6.73 3.19
CA PHE A 354 15.94 -7.37 1.94
C PHE A 354 14.73 -7.88 1.16
N CYS A 355 14.93 -8.10 -0.13
CA CYS A 355 13.94 -8.73 -1.00
C CYS A 355 14.61 -9.86 -1.78
N VAL A 356 14.04 -11.06 -1.70
CA VAL A 356 14.41 -12.18 -2.57
C VAL A 356 13.60 -12.06 -3.86
N ILE A 357 14.28 -12.22 -5.01
CA ILE A 357 13.67 -12.12 -6.33
C ILE A 357 13.97 -13.37 -7.15
N MET A 358 12.93 -14.01 -7.69
CA MET A 358 13.08 -15.18 -8.55
C MET A 358 13.58 -14.78 -9.93
N PRO A 359 14.68 -15.39 -10.43
CA PRO A 359 15.15 -15.15 -11.79
C PRO A 359 14.24 -15.80 -12.83
N LEU A 360 14.32 -15.28 -14.05
CA LEU A 360 13.77 -15.92 -15.24
C LEU A 360 14.88 -16.73 -15.94
N ARG A 361 14.50 -17.79 -16.64
CA ARG A 361 15.45 -18.50 -17.48
C ARG A 361 15.91 -17.60 -18.62
N CYS A 362 17.25 -17.46 -18.78
CA CYS A 362 17.83 -16.76 -19.91
C CYS A 362 17.68 -17.64 -21.17
N GLU A 363 16.88 -17.17 -22.13
CA GLU A 363 16.68 -17.84 -23.41
C GLU A 363 17.76 -17.45 -24.45
N PHE A 364 18.62 -16.47 -24.12
CA PHE A 364 19.61 -15.89 -25.03
C PHE A 364 21.02 -16.04 -24.49
N THR A 365 21.94 -16.31 -25.41
CA THR A 365 23.39 -16.33 -25.09
C THR A 365 23.94 -14.90 -24.85
N PRO A 366 25.06 -14.77 -24.11
CA PRO A 366 25.70 -13.46 -23.93
C PRO A 366 26.01 -12.74 -25.26
N GLU A 367 26.35 -13.50 -26.31
CA GLU A 367 26.66 -12.96 -27.64
C GLU A 367 25.41 -12.40 -28.34
N GLU A 368 24.27 -13.05 -28.23
CA GLU A 368 23.00 -12.57 -28.80
C GLU A 368 22.50 -11.33 -28.07
N ILE A 369 22.71 -11.23 -26.75
CA ILE A 369 22.40 -10.04 -25.97
C ILE A 369 23.32 -8.88 -26.38
N ALA A 370 24.62 -9.14 -26.54
CA ALA A 370 25.60 -8.14 -26.96
C ALA A 370 25.32 -7.60 -28.37
N ARG A 371 24.92 -8.45 -29.32
CA ARG A 371 24.53 -8.03 -30.67
C ARG A 371 23.32 -7.12 -30.64
N SER A 372 22.28 -7.45 -29.86
CA SER A 372 21.10 -6.61 -29.74
C SER A 372 21.38 -5.26 -29.10
N THR A 373 22.32 -5.21 -28.16
CA THR A 373 22.75 -3.98 -27.49
C THR A 373 23.49 -3.05 -28.44
N ARG A 374 24.29 -3.59 -29.40
CA ARG A 374 24.99 -2.82 -30.43
C ARG A 374 24.01 -2.27 -31.49
N ALA A 375 23.09 -3.08 -31.97
CA ALA A 375 22.10 -2.66 -32.95
C ALA A 375 21.23 -1.49 -32.42
N SER A 376 20.89 -1.49 -31.13
CA SER A 376 20.14 -0.40 -30.49
C SER A 376 20.98 0.90 -30.36
N ALA A 377 22.31 0.80 -30.27
CA ALA A 377 23.19 1.98 -30.22
C ALA A 377 23.37 2.63 -31.58
N GLU A 378 23.37 1.84 -32.67
CA GLU A 378 23.50 2.32 -34.06
C GLU A 378 22.22 3.01 -34.57
N HIS A 379 21.03 2.68 -34.03
CA HIS A 379 19.77 3.35 -34.36
C HIS A 379 19.51 4.64 -33.55
N ALA A 380 20.29 4.90 -32.51
CA ALA A 380 20.17 6.06 -31.64
C ALA A 380 21.24 7.16 -31.94
N ALA A 381 22.16 6.90 -32.84
CA ALA A 381 23.17 7.82 -33.36
C ALA A 381 22.78 8.36 -34.74
#